data_26ac4ecdae036a17a0d6e3274d5afe5e
#
_entry.id   26ac4ecdae036a17a0d6e3274d5afe5e
#
_cell.length_a   1.000
_cell.length_b   1.000
_cell.length_c   1.000
_cell.angle_alpha   90.00
_cell.angle_beta   90.00
_cell.angle_gamma   90.00
#
_symmetry.space_group_name_H-M   'P 1'
#
loop_
_entity.id
_entity.type
_entity.pdbx_description
1 polymer ?
#
loop_
_entity_poly.entity_id
_entity_poly.type
_entity_poly.pdbx_seq_one_letter_code
_entity_poly.pdbx_strand_id
1 'polypeptide(L)'
;PHDDVWTDVARMRTLNGEQQAGGREMHLCPLQFDIVDRAITQFTMPGETVLDPFAGIGTVPLRAVALGRRGVGFELSPRYWRDAVAYLRAEEDRAATPTLFGLLDATMPAAAAE
;
A
#
# COMPACT_ATOMS: atom_id res chain seq x y z
N PRO A 1 1.68 -2.74 27.89
CA PRO A 1 1.03 -3.00 26.60
C PRO A 1 1.07 -4.49 26.32
N HIS A 2 -0.06 -5.07 25.96
CA HIS A 2 -0.10 -6.46 25.52
C HIS A 2 0.43 -6.49 24.08
N ASP A 3 1.49 -7.24 23.81
CA ASP A 3 2.10 -7.38 22.49
C ASP A 3 1.12 -7.94 21.45
N ASP A 4 0.03 -8.55 21.91
CA ASP A 4 -1.03 -9.14 21.08
C ASP A 4 -2.18 -8.17 20.75
N VAL A 5 -2.15 -6.94 21.25
CA VAL A 5 -3.22 -5.95 21.06
C VAL A 5 -2.65 -4.63 20.55
N TRP A 6 -2.98 -4.28 19.33
CA TRP A 6 -2.60 -3.01 18.73
C TRP A 6 -3.60 -1.90 19.11
N THR A 7 -3.15 -0.97 19.95
CA THR A 7 -3.98 0.15 20.46
C THR A 7 -3.73 1.46 19.71
N ASP A 8 -2.74 1.51 18.84
CA ASP A 8 -2.24 2.69 18.13
C ASP A 8 -2.60 2.71 16.62
N VAL A 9 -3.66 1.98 16.23
CA VAL A 9 -4.14 1.94 14.84
C VAL A 9 -4.87 3.23 14.48
N ALA A 10 -4.41 3.93 13.44
CA ALA A 10 -5.05 5.13 12.92
C ALA A 10 -6.30 4.77 12.09
N ARG A 11 -7.47 4.93 12.70
CA ARG A 11 -8.76 4.51 12.12
C ARG A 11 -9.08 5.18 10.77
N MET A 12 -8.63 6.41 10.58
CA MET A 12 -8.95 7.22 9.40
C MET A 12 -7.98 7.01 8.22
N ARG A 13 -6.90 6.26 8.40
CA ARG A 13 -5.95 5.93 7.32
C ARG A 13 -6.47 4.77 6.50
N THR A 14 -7.34 5.08 5.54
CA THR A 14 -8.02 4.12 4.65
C THR A 14 -8.15 4.71 3.24
N LEU A 15 -8.50 3.89 2.25
CA LEU A 15 -8.81 4.35 0.89
C LEU A 15 -10.12 5.13 0.75
N ASN A 16 -10.97 5.19 1.78
CA ASN A 16 -12.25 5.90 1.69
C ASN A 16 -12.10 7.41 1.47
N GLY A 17 -11.02 8.02 1.98
CA GLY A 17 -10.73 9.42 1.72
C GLY A 17 -10.55 9.72 0.23
N GLU A 18 -9.88 8.84 -0.49
CA GLU A 18 -9.68 8.94 -1.94
C GLU A 18 -11.00 8.75 -2.71
N GLN A 19 -11.84 7.80 -2.29
CA GLN A 19 -13.16 7.59 -2.90
C GLN A 19 -14.07 8.80 -2.72
N GLN A 20 -14.07 9.38 -1.53
CA GLN A 20 -14.88 10.57 -1.23
C GLN A 20 -14.43 11.78 -2.05
N ALA A 21 -13.13 12.02 -2.17
CA ALA A 21 -12.58 13.09 -2.97
C ALA A 21 -12.91 12.94 -4.47
N GLY A 22 -13.01 11.69 -4.95
CA GLY A 22 -13.40 11.37 -6.32
C GLY A 22 -14.90 11.34 -6.59
N GLY A 23 -15.77 11.68 -5.61
CA GLY A 23 -17.23 11.60 -5.74
C GLY A 23 -17.77 10.17 -5.93
N ARG A 24 -17.01 9.17 -5.51
CA ARG A 24 -17.35 7.75 -5.65
C ARG A 24 -18.13 7.25 -4.44
N GLU A 25 -18.90 6.20 -4.63
CA GLU A 25 -19.57 5.51 -3.53
C GLU A 25 -18.54 4.84 -2.63
N MET A 26 -18.57 5.17 -1.34
CA MET A 26 -17.60 4.67 -0.38
C MET A 26 -17.78 3.18 -0.11
N HIS A 27 -16.67 2.48 0.08
CA HIS A 27 -16.67 1.12 0.60
C HIS A 27 -17.17 1.13 2.06
N LEU A 28 -18.10 0.23 2.38
CA LEU A 28 -18.77 0.22 3.70
C LEU A 28 -17.80 -0.06 4.87
N CYS A 29 -16.79 -0.87 4.64
CA CYS A 29 -15.83 -1.31 5.66
C CYS A 29 -14.40 -1.20 5.13
N PRO A 30 -13.82 0.01 5.07
CA PRO A 30 -12.45 0.18 4.59
C PRO A 30 -11.46 -0.41 5.60
N LEU A 31 -10.50 -1.17 5.09
CA LEU A 31 -9.43 -1.72 5.90
C LEU A 31 -8.40 -0.62 6.24
N GLN A 32 -7.99 -0.53 7.49
CA GLN A 32 -6.99 0.45 7.94
C GLN A 32 -5.60 0.07 7.44
N PHE A 33 -4.85 1.05 6.93
CA PHE A 33 -3.50 0.85 6.41
C PHE A 33 -2.54 0.31 7.48
N ASP A 34 -2.64 0.79 8.70
CA ASP A 34 -1.74 0.38 9.79
C ASP A 34 -1.83 -1.12 10.10
N ILE A 35 -3.02 -1.71 10.01
CA ILE A 35 -3.23 -3.15 10.19
C ILE A 35 -2.54 -3.92 9.07
N VAL A 36 -2.78 -3.51 7.83
CA VAL A 36 -2.21 -4.15 6.63
C VAL A 36 -0.69 -4.02 6.61
N ASP A 37 -0.17 -2.83 6.89
CA ASP A 37 1.27 -2.55 6.91
C ASP A 37 2.00 -3.44 7.92
N ARG A 38 1.45 -3.59 9.11
CA ARG A 38 2.01 -4.46 10.15
C ARG A 38 2.01 -5.93 9.74
N ALA A 39 0.88 -6.42 9.22
CA ALA A 39 0.78 -7.80 8.75
C ALA A 39 1.79 -8.07 7.62
N ILE A 40 1.85 -7.21 6.61
CA ILE A 40 2.79 -7.35 5.49
C ILE A 40 4.24 -7.33 5.98
N THR A 41 4.59 -6.38 6.86
CA THR A 41 5.96 -6.24 7.36
C THR A 41 6.39 -7.41 8.23
N GLN A 42 5.47 -7.96 9.04
CA GLN A 42 5.76 -9.08 9.93
C GLN A 42 5.89 -10.42 9.20
N PHE A 43 5.12 -10.63 8.13
CA PHE A 43 5.00 -11.95 7.51
C PHE A 43 5.62 -12.05 6.12
N THR A 44 6.19 -10.95 5.58
CA THR A 44 6.82 -10.95 4.27
C THR A 44 8.12 -10.15 4.24
N MET A 45 8.98 -10.52 3.27
CA MET A 45 10.19 -9.79 2.93
C MET A 45 9.97 -8.89 1.72
N PRO A 46 10.77 -7.81 1.53
CA PRO A 46 10.74 -7.02 0.29
C PRO A 46 10.89 -7.90 -0.96
N GLY A 47 10.09 -7.60 -1.99
CA GLY A 47 10.07 -8.35 -3.25
C GLY A 47 9.19 -9.59 -3.27
N GLU A 48 8.69 -10.05 -2.12
CA GLU A 48 7.71 -11.15 -2.07
C GLU A 48 6.34 -10.75 -2.57
N THR A 49 5.48 -11.73 -2.82
CA THR A 49 4.12 -11.50 -3.31
C THR A 49 3.11 -11.65 -2.17
N VAL A 50 2.26 -10.64 -2.04
CA VAL A 50 1.11 -10.63 -1.13
C VAL A 50 -0.16 -10.83 -1.94
N LEU A 51 -0.94 -11.84 -1.60
CA LEU A 51 -2.19 -12.19 -2.25
C LEU A 51 -3.39 -11.89 -1.36
N ASP A 52 -4.37 -11.15 -1.88
CA ASP A 52 -5.66 -10.95 -1.25
C ASP A 52 -6.79 -11.49 -2.14
N PRO A 53 -7.43 -12.62 -1.78
CA PRO A 53 -8.51 -13.20 -2.59
C PRO A 53 -9.83 -12.42 -2.52
N PHE A 54 -9.93 -11.39 -1.66
CA PHE A 54 -11.12 -10.56 -1.45
C PHE A 54 -10.75 -9.08 -1.41
N ALA A 55 -10.06 -8.61 -2.44
CA ALA A 55 -9.31 -7.34 -2.41
C ALA A 55 -10.19 -6.07 -2.28
N GLY A 56 -11.49 -6.15 -2.59
CA GLY A 56 -12.36 -4.98 -2.55
C GLY A 56 -11.81 -3.85 -3.43
N ILE A 57 -11.60 -2.67 -2.83
CA ILE A 57 -10.99 -1.52 -3.52
C ILE A 57 -9.45 -1.58 -3.57
N GLY A 58 -8.85 -2.71 -3.18
CA GLY A 58 -7.43 -2.97 -3.37
C GLY A 58 -6.49 -2.51 -2.24
N THR A 59 -6.98 -2.36 -1.02
CA THR A 59 -6.14 -1.89 0.10
C THR A 59 -4.91 -2.75 0.32
N VAL A 60 -5.06 -4.08 0.40
CA VAL A 60 -3.93 -4.99 0.66
C VAL A 60 -2.90 -4.97 -0.47
N PRO A 61 -3.26 -5.19 -1.75
CA PRO A 61 -2.27 -5.13 -2.81
C PRO A 61 -1.64 -3.74 -2.96
N LEU A 62 -2.38 -2.65 -2.71
CA LEU A 62 -1.83 -1.30 -2.72
C LEU A 62 -0.76 -1.12 -1.64
N ARG A 63 -1.03 -1.56 -0.41
CA ARG A 63 -0.06 -1.45 0.68
C ARG A 63 1.15 -2.36 0.44
N ALA A 64 0.95 -3.52 -0.20
CA ALA A 64 2.05 -4.38 -0.61
C ALA A 64 3.02 -3.65 -1.56
N VAL A 65 2.50 -2.98 -2.60
CA VAL A 65 3.32 -2.17 -3.52
C VAL A 65 4.02 -1.04 -2.78
N ALA A 66 3.30 -0.29 -1.94
CA ALA A 66 3.86 0.82 -1.15
C ALA A 66 5.02 0.39 -0.24
N LEU A 67 5.01 -0.86 0.22
CA LEU A 67 6.02 -1.45 1.09
C LEU A 67 7.09 -2.26 0.32
N GLY A 68 7.15 -2.15 -1.01
CA GLY A 68 8.15 -2.82 -1.83
C GLY A 68 7.90 -4.31 -2.05
N ARG A 69 6.65 -4.77 -1.92
CA ARG A 69 6.21 -6.13 -2.26
C ARG A 69 5.43 -6.11 -3.56
N ARG A 70 5.14 -7.28 -4.13
CA ARG A 70 4.19 -7.41 -5.23
C ARG A 70 2.80 -7.66 -4.66
N GLY A 71 1.81 -6.89 -5.09
CA GLY A 71 0.42 -7.04 -4.69
C GLY A 71 -0.40 -7.76 -5.76
N VAL A 72 -1.16 -8.77 -5.37
CA VAL A 72 -2.13 -9.47 -6.23
C VAL A 72 -3.48 -9.50 -5.51
N GLY A 73 -4.55 -9.15 -6.19
CA GLY A 73 -5.89 -9.18 -5.60
C GLY A 73 -6.93 -9.72 -6.56
N PHE A 74 -7.94 -10.39 -6.00
CA PHE A 74 -9.14 -10.81 -6.72
C PHE A 74 -10.35 -10.03 -6.19
N GLU A 75 -11.18 -9.53 -7.08
CA GLU A 75 -12.42 -8.83 -6.75
C GLU A 75 -13.49 -9.14 -7.79
N LEU A 76 -14.67 -9.55 -7.33
CA LEU A 76 -15.81 -9.90 -8.19
C LEU A 76 -16.61 -8.68 -8.63
N SER A 77 -16.63 -7.61 -7.85
CA SER A 77 -17.32 -6.38 -8.22
C SER A 77 -16.55 -5.63 -9.29
N PRO A 78 -17.07 -5.48 -10.53
CA PRO A 78 -16.38 -4.75 -11.59
C PRO A 78 -16.10 -3.28 -11.21
N ARG A 79 -16.89 -2.72 -10.34
CA ARG A 79 -16.75 -1.36 -9.84
C ARG A 79 -15.56 -1.25 -8.91
N TYR A 80 -15.50 -2.08 -7.85
CA TYR A 80 -14.38 -2.09 -6.92
C TYR A 80 -13.08 -2.49 -7.60
N TRP A 81 -13.14 -3.43 -8.53
CA TRP A 81 -11.98 -3.81 -9.34
C TRP A 81 -11.40 -2.62 -10.14
N ARG A 82 -12.26 -1.82 -10.79
CA ARG A 82 -11.80 -0.61 -11.52
C ARG A 82 -11.16 0.42 -10.60
N ASP A 83 -11.75 0.63 -9.41
CA ASP A 83 -11.18 1.52 -8.42
C ASP A 83 -9.83 1.01 -7.92
N ALA A 84 -9.73 -0.28 -7.61
CA ALA A 84 -8.49 -0.92 -7.19
C ALA A 84 -7.39 -0.79 -8.23
N VAL A 85 -7.68 -1.02 -9.51
CA VAL A 85 -6.71 -0.87 -10.61
C VAL A 85 -6.23 0.58 -10.71
N ALA A 86 -7.12 1.57 -10.57
CA ALA A 86 -6.73 2.97 -10.61
C ALA A 86 -5.80 3.34 -9.45
N TYR A 87 -6.10 2.90 -8.24
CA TYR A 87 -5.27 3.15 -7.07
C TYR A 87 -3.90 2.45 -7.16
N LEU A 88 -3.88 1.21 -7.63
CA LEU A 88 -2.63 0.45 -7.80
C LEU A 88 -1.70 1.11 -8.83
N ARG A 89 -2.22 1.55 -9.96
CA ARG A 89 -1.43 2.26 -10.99
C ARG A 89 -0.84 3.55 -10.43
N ALA A 90 -1.63 4.35 -9.73
CA ALA A 90 -1.15 5.57 -9.10
C ALA A 90 -0.04 5.29 -8.07
N GLU A 91 -0.14 4.19 -7.32
CA GLU A 91 0.87 3.79 -6.35
C GLU A 91 2.15 3.26 -7.02
N GLU A 92 2.03 2.49 -8.10
CA GLU A 92 3.18 2.05 -8.90
C GLU A 92 3.94 3.24 -9.49
N ASP A 93 3.23 4.22 -10.06
CA ASP A 93 3.82 5.46 -10.60
C ASP A 93 4.55 6.24 -9.50
N ARG A 94 3.95 6.34 -8.32
CA ARG A 94 4.54 6.99 -7.16
C ARG A 94 5.80 6.26 -6.68
N ALA A 95 5.75 4.94 -6.61
CA ALA A 95 6.89 4.13 -6.18
C ALA A 95 8.03 4.15 -7.21
N ALA A 96 7.73 4.27 -8.49
CA ALA A 96 8.71 4.37 -9.57
C ALA A 96 9.34 5.77 -9.69
N THR A 97 8.71 6.80 -9.11
CA THR A 97 9.22 8.17 -9.18
C THR A 97 10.38 8.35 -8.19
N PRO A 98 11.60 8.69 -8.66
CA PRO A 98 12.74 8.90 -7.79
C PRO A 98 12.48 10.07 -6.83
N THR A 99 12.79 9.88 -5.55
CA THR A 99 12.80 10.99 -4.60
C THR A 99 14.05 11.85 -4.80
N LEU A 100 13.99 13.13 -4.39
CA LEU A 100 15.16 14.00 -4.45
C LEU A 100 16.37 13.39 -3.71
N PHE A 101 16.16 12.77 -2.55
CA PHE A 101 17.21 12.11 -1.79
C PHE A 101 17.75 10.87 -2.53
N GLY A 102 16.91 10.06 -3.14
CA GLY A 102 17.36 8.92 -3.95
C GLY A 102 18.18 9.35 -5.17
N LEU A 103 17.85 10.49 -5.77
CA LEU A 103 18.65 11.07 -6.85
C LEU A 103 20.01 11.59 -6.37
N LEU A 104 20.04 12.24 -5.18
CA LEU A 104 21.28 12.73 -4.57
C LEU A 104 22.20 11.57 -4.19
N ASP A 105 21.69 10.51 -3.58
CA ASP A 105 22.47 9.32 -3.22
C ASP A 105 23.06 8.62 -4.45
N ALA A 106 22.30 8.57 -5.56
CA ALA A 106 22.77 7.99 -6.82
C ALA A 106 23.85 8.83 -7.52
N THR A 107 23.93 10.13 -7.20
CA THR A 107 24.91 11.07 -7.80
C THR A 107 26.16 11.29 -6.93
N MET A 108 26.13 10.87 -5.66
CA MET A 108 27.29 10.96 -4.78
C MET A 108 28.31 9.87 -5.14
N PRO A 109 29.57 10.22 -5.45
CA PRO A 109 30.61 9.21 -5.61
C PRO A 109 30.79 8.46 -4.30
N ALA A 110 30.89 7.13 -4.39
CA ALA A 110 31.21 6.31 -3.22
C ALA A 110 32.45 6.90 -2.56
N ALA A 111 32.32 7.35 -1.31
CA ALA A 111 33.45 7.82 -0.53
C ALA A 111 34.48 6.68 -0.51
N ALA A 112 35.65 6.93 -1.04
CA ALA A 112 36.75 5.98 -1.03
C ALA A 112 36.98 5.59 0.44
N ALA A 113 36.75 4.32 0.76
CA ALA A 113 37.18 3.78 2.04
C ALA A 113 38.71 3.66 1.97
N GLU A 114 39.37 4.57 2.70
CA GLU A 114 40.77 4.38 3.08
C GLU A 114 40.86 3.50 4.33
#